data_4a4cf964aacb89f86213f3228097973d
#
_entry.id   4a4cf964aacb89f86213f3228097973d
#
_cell.length_a   1.000
_cell.length_b   1.000
_cell.length_c   1.000
_cell.angle_alpha   90.00
_cell.angle_beta   90.00
_cell.angle_gamma   90.00
#
_symmetry.space_group_name_H-M   'P 1'
#
loop_
_entity.id
_entity.type
_entity.pdbx_description
1 polymer ?
#
loop_
_entity_poly.entity_id
_entity_poly.type
_entity_poly.pdbx_seq_one_letter_code
_entity_poly.pdbx_strand_id
1 'polypeptide(L)'
;MELKEKLVSSFIAFENQISLDNTFVHDMRTEAIKRFETEGFPAKKDEAWKYTSLKKVLKQDFSVFAKKEFAVEYKDVQPYFIHDIDSYKIVFVDGKYASHLSETTHEGIDICLMSAALSKPKYQVVIENYFNKIAEKDSLTSLNTAFSNEGAYIHITKNKL
;
A
#
# COMPACT_ATOMS: atom_id res chain seq x y z
N MET A 1 -25.10 5.99 -2.23
CA MET A 1 -24.11 5.13 -2.93
C MET A 1 -23.41 4.30 -1.86
N GLU A 2 -23.42 3.00 -1.99
CA GLU A 2 -22.72 2.14 -1.06
C GLU A 2 -21.21 2.31 -1.18
N LEU A 3 -20.45 2.02 -0.08
CA LEU A 3 -19.01 2.20 -0.06
C LEU A 3 -18.29 1.42 -1.19
N LYS A 4 -18.76 0.21 -1.49
CA LYS A 4 -18.26 -0.60 -2.60
C LYS A 4 -18.36 0.14 -3.93
N GLU A 5 -19.54 0.64 -4.25
CA GLU A 5 -19.80 1.38 -5.50
C GLU A 5 -18.95 2.67 -5.58
N LYS A 6 -18.82 3.36 -4.44
CA LYS A 6 -17.97 4.55 -4.32
C LYS A 6 -16.50 4.24 -4.62
N LEU A 7 -15.96 3.15 -4.08
CA LEU A 7 -14.60 2.73 -4.33
C LEU A 7 -14.38 2.34 -5.79
N VAL A 8 -15.22 1.46 -6.34
CA VAL A 8 -15.10 1.00 -7.73
C VAL A 8 -15.18 2.17 -8.70
N SER A 9 -16.15 3.07 -8.53
CA SER A 9 -16.29 4.25 -9.41
C SER A 9 -15.14 5.26 -9.29
N SER A 10 -14.44 5.27 -8.15
CA SER A 10 -13.29 6.16 -7.93
C SER A 10 -11.98 5.61 -8.51
N PHE A 11 -11.95 4.37 -8.95
CA PHE A 11 -10.71 3.72 -9.39
C PHE A 11 -10.06 4.41 -10.59
N ILE A 12 -10.82 4.79 -11.60
CA ILE A 12 -10.29 5.49 -12.79
C ILE A 12 -9.71 6.85 -12.40
N ALA A 13 -10.38 7.59 -11.52
CA ALA A 13 -9.87 8.87 -11.04
C ALA A 13 -8.59 8.70 -10.20
N PHE A 14 -8.48 7.60 -9.45
CA PHE A 14 -7.28 7.25 -8.73
C PHE A 14 -6.12 6.94 -9.69
N GLU A 15 -6.32 6.08 -10.67
CA GLU A 15 -5.31 5.72 -11.68
C GLU A 15 -4.77 6.96 -12.42
N ASN A 16 -5.63 7.94 -12.73
CA ASN A 16 -5.23 9.19 -13.40
C ASN A 16 -4.42 10.15 -12.49
N GLN A 17 -4.42 9.96 -11.18
CA GLN A 17 -3.67 10.80 -10.24
C GLN A 17 -2.31 10.24 -9.86
N ILE A 18 -2.10 8.96 -10.10
CA ILE A 18 -0.84 8.30 -9.75
C ILE A 18 0.16 8.40 -10.91
N SER A 19 1.37 8.84 -10.56
CA SER A 19 2.46 9.00 -11.54
C SER A 19 3.16 7.69 -11.88
N LEU A 20 2.62 6.54 -11.47
CA LEU A 20 3.24 5.25 -11.68
C LEU A 20 2.85 4.70 -13.04
N ASP A 21 3.54 5.17 -14.07
CA ASP A 21 3.42 4.68 -15.46
C ASP A 21 4.22 3.37 -15.63
N ASN A 22 3.66 2.28 -15.12
CA ASN A 22 4.22 0.94 -15.27
C ASN A 22 3.09 -0.04 -15.60
N THR A 23 3.15 -0.63 -16.78
CA THR A 23 2.13 -1.54 -17.33
C THR A 23 1.82 -2.71 -16.40
N PHE A 24 2.84 -3.34 -15.80
CA PHE A 24 2.65 -4.46 -14.87
C PHE A 24 1.80 -4.05 -13.67
N VAL A 25 2.08 -2.88 -13.07
CA VAL A 25 1.34 -2.39 -11.90
C VAL A 25 -0.09 -1.97 -12.27
N HIS A 26 -0.26 -1.35 -13.44
CA HIS A 26 -1.57 -0.99 -13.96
C HIS A 26 -2.45 -2.22 -14.20
N ASP A 27 -1.93 -3.24 -14.86
CA ASP A 27 -2.66 -4.48 -15.13
C ASP A 27 -3.04 -5.19 -13.83
N MET A 28 -2.12 -5.27 -12.87
CA MET A 28 -2.34 -5.84 -11.56
C MET A 28 -3.47 -5.12 -10.79
N ARG A 29 -3.50 -3.78 -10.81
CA ARG A 29 -4.55 -2.98 -10.16
C ARG A 29 -5.89 -3.17 -10.87
N THR A 30 -5.90 -3.18 -12.19
CA THR A 30 -7.10 -3.38 -13.00
C THR A 30 -7.72 -4.76 -12.76
N GLU A 31 -6.92 -5.81 -12.66
CA GLU A 31 -7.40 -7.15 -12.28
C GLU A 31 -7.97 -7.14 -10.86
N ALA A 32 -7.27 -6.50 -9.94
CA ALA A 32 -7.63 -6.46 -8.53
C ALA A 32 -8.96 -5.72 -8.28
N ILE A 33 -9.21 -4.57 -8.95
CA ILE A 33 -10.48 -3.85 -8.79
C ILE A 33 -11.66 -4.64 -9.37
N LYS A 34 -11.49 -5.33 -10.50
CA LYS A 34 -12.53 -6.20 -11.08
C LYS A 34 -12.88 -7.35 -10.14
N ARG A 35 -11.89 -7.93 -9.49
CA ARG A 35 -12.10 -8.96 -8.49
C ARG A 35 -12.87 -8.43 -7.28
N PHE A 36 -12.46 -7.29 -6.73
CA PHE A 36 -13.18 -6.63 -5.63
C PHE A 36 -14.61 -6.25 -6.02
N GLU A 37 -14.83 -5.77 -7.24
CA GLU A 37 -16.16 -5.47 -7.76
C GLU A 37 -17.07 -6.70 -7.77
N THR A 38 -16.52 -7.86 -8.08
CA THR A 38 -17.26 -9.12 -8.09
C THR A 38 -17.54 -9.65 -6.68
N GLU A 39 -16.51 -9.73 -5.85
CA GLU A 39 -16.57 -10.34 -4.53
C GLU A 39 -17.16 -9.42 -3.46
N GLY A 40 -16.85 -8.11 -3.52
CA GLY A 40 -17.26 -7.10 -2.55
C GLY A 40 -16.57 -7.26 -1.20
N PHE A 41 -17.13 -6.62 -0.17
CA PHE A 41 -16.63 -6.75 1.18
C PHE A 41 -17.02 -8.10 1.80
N PRO A 42 -16.14 -8.72 2.58
CA PRO A 42 -16.45 -10.00 3.23
C PRO A 42 -17.57 -9.82 4.27
N ALA A 43 -18.34 -10.86 4.44
CA ALA A 43 -19.49 -10.91 5.33
C ALA A 43 -19.31 -11.99 6.42
N LYS A 44 -20.16 -11.97 7.46
CA LYS A 44 -20.14 -12.98 8.53
C LYS A 44 -20.37 -14.42 8.06
N LYS A 45 -20.91 -14.62 6.86
CA LYS A 45 -21.07 -15.94 6.26
C LYS A 45 -19.75 -16.54 5.79
N ASP A 46 -18.73 -15.71 5.56
CA ASP A 46 -17.41 -16.11 5.15
C ASP A 46 -16.66 -16.59 6.39
N GLU A 47 -16.11 -17.81 6.37
CA GLU A 47 -15.58 -18.47 7.57
C GLU A 47 -14.48 -17.64 8.27
N ALA A 48 -13.57 -17.05 7.50
CA ALA A 48 -12.52 -16.18 8.03
C ALA A 48 -13.07 -14.90 8.75
N TRP A 49 -14.31 -14.51 8.43
CA TRP A 49 -14.94 -13.28 8.96
C TRP A 49 -16.12 -13.56 9.91
N LYS A 50 -16.36 -14.80 10.26
CA LYS A 50 -17.46 -15.24 11.12
C LYS A 50 -17.61 -14.45 12.41
N TYR A 51 -16.48 -14.13 13.05
CA TYR A 51 -16.43 -13.39 14.32
C TYR A 51 -16.12 -11.90 14.15
N THR A 52 -15.89 -11.42 12.94
CA THR A 52 -15.52 -10.02 12.65
C THR A 52 -16.57 -9.38 11.75
N SER A 53 -17.15 -8.27 12.18
CA SER A 53 -18.17 -7.56 11.41
C SER A 53 -17.70 -6.22 10.90
N LEU A 54 -17.70 -6.03 9.60
CA LEU A 54 -17.39 -4.75 8.95
C LEU A 54 -18.57 -3.76 8.93
N LYS A 55 -19.75 -4.13 9.43
CA LYS A 55 -20.96 -3.30 9.32
C LYS A 55 -20.80 -1.86 9.81
N LYS A 56 -20.03 -1.63 10.89
CA LYS A 56 -19.77 -0.28 11.41
C LYS A 56 -18.85 0.51 10.50
N VAL A 57 -17.84 -0.14 9.94
CA VAL A 57 -16.88 0.46 8.99
C VAL A 57 -17.60 0.85 7.70
N LEU A 58 -18.38 -0.08 7.12
CA LEU A 58 -19.08 0.13 5.85
C LEU A 58 -20.14 1.24 5.89
N LYS A 59 -20.57 1.65 7.09
CA LYS A 59 -21.51 2.79 7.27
C LYS A 59 -20.81 4.14 7.30
N GLN A 60 -19.50 4.20 7.39
CA GLN A 60 -18.76 5.45 7.42
C GLN A 60 -18.64 6.04 6.02
N ASP A 61 -18.70 7.36 5.92
CA ASP A 61 -18.43 8.05 4.66
C ASP A 61 -16.93 8.36 4.53
N PHE A 62 -16.22 7.44 3.89
CA PHE A 62 -14.79 7.61 3.64
C PHE A 62 -14.54 8.50 2.43
N SER A 63 -13.55 9.39 2.54
CA SER A 63 -12.95 10.03 1.37
C SER A 63 -11.96 9.05 0.73
N VAL A 64 -12.09 8.81 -0.56
CA VAL A 64 -11.16 7.94 -1.31
C VAL A 64 -9.81 8.62 -1.49
N PHE A 65 -9.81 9.96 -1.57
CA PHE A 65 -8.61 10.76 -1.72
C PHE A 65 -8.41 11.63 -0.48
N ALA A 66 -7.19 11.70 0.02
CA ALA A 66 -6.84 12.60 1.10
C ALA A 66 -7.05 14.06 0.67
N LYS A 67 -7.86 14.80 1.44
CA LYS A 67 -8.18 16.20 1.13
C LYS A 67 -7.14 17.19 1.66
N LYS A 68 -6.33 16.82 2.63
CA LYS A 68 -5.33 17.68 3.27
C LYS A 68 -4.04 16.91 3.49
N GLU A 69 -2.93 17.60 3.30
CA GLU A 69 -1.63 17.17 3.80
C GLU A 69 -1.45 17.79 5.18
N PHE A 70 -1.11 16.96 6.15
CA PHE A 70 -0.73 17.44 7.48
C PHE A 70 0.79 17.53 7.53
N ALA A 71 1.29 18.68 7.99
CA ALA A 71 2.69 18.79 8.31
C ALA A 71 2.95 18.01 9.61
N VAL A 72 3.62 16.88 9.49
CA VAL A 72 4.03 16.03 10.63
C VAL A 72 5.53 16.25 10.84
N GLU A 73 5.89 16.61 12.05
CA GLU A 73 7.29 16.83 12.44
C GLU A 73 7.84 15.61 13.21
N TYR A 74 9.16 15.54 13.34
CA TYR A 74 9.81 14.44 14.06
C TYR A 74 9.30 14.27 15.50
N LYS A 75 9.02 15.36 16.22
CA LYS A 75 8.46 15.32 17.58
C LYS A 75 7.10 14.60 17.66
N ASP A 76 6.32 14.63 16.57
CA ASP A 76 4.99 14.03 16.54
C ASP A 76 5.06 12.50 16.35
N VAL A 77 6.12 11.99 15.72
CA VAL A 77 6.33 10.56 15.46
C VAL A 77 7.29 9.89 16.43
N GLN A 78 8.20 10.65 17.05
CA GLN A 78 9.19 10.14 17.99
C GLN A 78 8.60 9.24 19.10
N PRO A 79 7.44 9.55 19.71
CA PRO A 79 6.87 8.70 20.76
C PRO A 79 6.46 7.29 20.29
N TYR A 80 6.35 7.07 18.99
CA TYR A 80 5.99 5.79 18.38
C TYR A 80 7.19 4.94 18.00
N PHE A 81 8.41 5.48 18.08
CA PHE A 81 9.62 4.73 17.79
C PHE A 81 10.02 3.82 18.96
N ILE A 82 10.57 2.67 18.64
CA ILE A 82 11.14 1.75 19.62
C ILE A 82 12.56 2.24 19.92
N HIS A 83 12.77 2.86 21.08
CA HIS A 83 14.02 3.54 21.42
C HIS A 83 15.14 2.57 21.83
N ASP A 84 14.80 1.41 22.34
CA ASP A 84 15.77 0.42 22.88
C ASP A 84 16.34 -0.51 21.80
N ILE A 85 15.97 -0.30 20.53
CA ILE A 85 16.44 -1.09 19.40
C ILE A 85 17.08 -0.14 18.38
N ASP A 86 18.34 -0.43 18.02
CA ASP A 86 18.97 0.19 16.86
C ASP A 86 18.29 -0.31 15.58
N SER A 87 17.53 0.55 14.93
CA SER A 87 16.67 0.17 13.82
C SER A 87 16.55 1.27 12.77
N TYR A 88 16.44 0.86 11.53
CA TYR A 88 16.10 1.75 10.43
C TYR A 88 14.61 2.10 10.46
N LYS A 89 14.31 3.35 10.17
CA LYS A 89 12.93 3.85 10.26
C LYS A 89 12.42 4.26 8.89
N ILE A 90 11.32 3.68 8.48
CA ILE A 90 10.59 4.06 7.27
C ILE A 90 9.23 4.55 7.71
N VAL A 91 8.96 5.84 7.51
CA VAL A 91 7.75 6.49 8.01
C VAL A 91 6.81 6.81 6.86
N PHE A 92 5.56 6.39 7.01
CA PHE A 92 4.45 6.79 6.17
C PHE A 92 3.44 7.56 7.02
N VAL A 93 2.96 8.68 6.50
CA VAL A 93 1.89 9.48 7.10
C VAL A 93 0.69 9.42 6.17
N ASP A 94 -0.43 8.89 6.64
CA ASP A 94 -1.64 8.68 5.84
C ASP A 94 -1.37 7.97 4.50
N GLY A 95 -0.48 6.98 4.51
CA GLY A 95 -0.08 6.22 3.33
C GLY A 95 0.92 6.90 2.39
N LYS A 96 1.37 8.13 2.71
CA LYS A 96 2.40 8.85 1.95
C LYS A 96 3.76 8.73 2.64
N TYR A 97 4.78 8.42 1.87
CA TYR A 97 6.15 8.33 2.38
C TYR A 97 6.67 9.71 2.86
N ALA A 98 7.11 9.75 4.10
CA ALA A 98 7.70 10.93 4.74
C ALA A 98 9.23 10.80 4.79
N SER A 99 9.91 11.23 3.73
CA SER A 99 11.37 11.10 3.61
C SER A 99 12.14 11.82 4.72
N HIS A 100 11.64 12.98 5.15
CA HIS A 100 12.24 13.78 6.21
C HIS A 100 12.13 13.16 7.62
N LEU A 101 11.29 12.12 7.78
CA LEU A 101 11.12 11.37 9.02
C LEU A 101 11.73 9.96 8.94
N SER A 102 12.27 9.59 7.79
CA SER A 102 12.76 8.25 7.50
C SER A 102 14.28 8.19 7.44
N GLU A 103 14.83 7.05 7.83
CA GLU A 103 16.25 6.74 7.77
C GLU A 103 16.46 5.64 6.72
N THR A 104 16.99 6.01 5.54
CA THR A 104 17.05 5.11 4.36
C THR A 104 18.44 4.93 3.77
N THR A 105 19.46 5.56 4.35
CA THR A 105 20.83 5.49 3.82
C THR A 105 21.66 4.49 4.60
N HIS A 106 21.92 3.31 4.00
CA HIS A 106 22.67 2.24 4.66
C HIS A 106 23.54 1.49 3.67
N GLU A 107 24.73 1.09 4.13
CA GLU A 107 25.62 0.24 3.35
C GLU A 107 25.04 -1.18 3.21
N GLY A 108 24.84 -1.62 2.00
CA GLY A 108 24.35 -2.97 1.67
C GLY A 108 22.84 -3.16 1.81
N ILE A 109 22.09 -2.11 2.11
CA ILE A 109 20.63 -2.13 2.13
C ILE A 109 20.12 -1.01 1.23
N ASP A 110 19.45 -1.36 0.15
CA ASP A 110 18.77 -0.39 -0.71
C ASP A 110 17.33 -0.19 -0.20
N ILE A 111 17.02 1.00 0.28
CA ILE A 111 15.68 1.40 0.70
C ILE A 111 15.23 2.54 -0.19
N CYS A 112 14.13 2.36 -0.91
CA CYS A 112 13.58 3.40 -1.77
C CYS A 112 12.06 3.23 -1.94
N LEU A 113 11.42 4.22 -2.53
CA LEU A 113 10.02 4.11 -2.93
C LEU A 113 9.82 3.01 -3.98
N MET A 114 8.68 2.35 -3.97
CA MET A 114 8.33 1.33 -4.96
C MET A 114 8.37 1.89 -6.39
N SER A 115 7.89 3.12 -6.59
CA SER A 115 7.98 3.83 -7.86
C SER A 115 9.43 4.00 -8.36
N ALA A 116 10.33 4.38 -7.47
CA ALA A 116 11.75 4.49 -7.77
C ALA A 116 12.43 3.13 -8.02
N ALA A 117 11.98 2.07 -7.37
CA ALA A 117 12.45 0.72 -7.62
C ALA A 117 11.99 0.20 -9.00
N LEU A 118 10.75 0.43 -9.38
CA LEU A 118 10.18 0.04 -10.67
C LEU A 118 10.85 0.74 -11.86
N SER A 119 11.45 1.91 -11.67
CA SER A 119 12.23 2.60 -12.69
C SER A 119 13.63 2.01 -12.90
N LYS A 120 14.08 1.10 -12.02
CA LYS A 120 15.40 0.45 -12.10
C LYS A 120 15.26 -0.98 -12.63
N PRO A 121 15.79 -1.31 -13.82
CA PRO A 121 15.59 -2.63 -14.45
C PRO A 121 15.92 -3.82 -13.53
N LYS A 122 16.99 -3.73 -12.72
CA LYS A 122 17.38 -4.81 -11.80
C LYS A 122 16.31 -5.11 -10.72
N TYR A 123 15.59 -4.08 -10.27
CA TYR A 123 14.54 -4.22 -9.25
C TYR A 123 13.18 -4.53 -9.87
N GLN A 124 12.92 -3.97 -11.05
CA GLN A 124 11.69 -4.25 -11.79
C GLN A 124 11.49 -5.75 -11.99
N VAL A 125 12.51 -6.48 -12.45
CA VAL A 125 12.44 -7.94 -12.62
C VAL A 125 12.09 -8.66 -11.32
N VAL A 126 12.64 -8.23 -10.19
CA VAL A 126 12.34 -8.81 -8.88
C VAL A 126 10.89 -8.51 -8.47
N ILE A 127 10.46 -7.27 -8.64
CA ILE A 127 9.09 -6.85 -8.30
C ILE A 127 8.08 -7.63 -9.15
N GLU A 128 8.25 -7.71 -10.44
CA GLU A 128 7.36 -8.45 -11.36
C GLU A 128 7.28 -9.95 -11.03
N ASN A 129 8.36 -10.53 -10.52
CA ASN A 129 8.39 -11.95 -10.16
C ASN A 129 7.77 -12.26 -8.79
N TYR A 130 7.81 -11.36 -7.83
CA TYR A 130 7.43 -11.67 -6.44
C TYR A 130 6.32 -10.79 -5.87
N PHE A 131 6.14 -9.57 -6.37
CA PHE A 131 5.14 -8.66 -5.82
C PHE A 131 3.73 -9.21 -6.03
N ASN A 132 2.91 -9.14 -4.97
CA ASN A 132 1.52 -9.60 -4.98
C ASN A 132 1.31 -11.10 -5.33
N LYS A 133 2.32 -11.96 -5.10
CA LYS A 133 2.25 -13.40 -5.43
C LYS A 133 2.29 -14.32 -4.21
N ILE A 134 2.56 -13.82 -3.03
CA ILE A 134 2.77 -14.62 -1.82
C ILE A 134 1.45 -14.86 -1.06
N ALA A 135 0.58 -13.86 -1.00
CA ALA A 135 -0.67 -13.93 -0.27
C ALA A 135 -1.80 -14.54 -1.12
N GLU A 136 -2.71 -15.25 -0.45
CA GLU A 136 -4.00 -15.60 -1.06
C GLU A 136 -4.77 -14.32 -1.42
N LYS A 137 -5.34 -14.30 -2.61
CA LYS A 137 -6.08 -13.14 -3.11
C LYS A 137 -7.52 -13.20 -2.61
N ASP A 138 -7.80 -12.60 -1.48
CA ASP A 138 -9.16 -12.31 -1.02
C ASP A 138 -9.64 -10.93 -1.51
N SER A 139 -10.88 -10.59 -1.21
CA SER A 139 -11.49 -9.33 -1.65
C SER A 139 -10.84 -8.09 -1.05
N LEU A 140 -10.41 -8.12 0.22
CA LEU A 140 -9.73 -6.98 0.85
C LEU A 140 -8.29 -6.84 0.39
N THR A 141 -7.59 -7.93 0.19
CA THR A 141 -6.26 -7.94 -0.44
C THR A 141 -6.35 -7.38 -1.86
N SER A 142 -7.40 -7.73 -2.60
CA SER A 142 -7.67 -7.19 -3.93
C SER A 142 -7.97 -5.69 -3.88
N LEU A 143 -8.77 -5.22 -2.93
CA LEU A 143 -9.02 -3.78 -2.73
C LEU A 143 -7.73 -3.03 -2.42
N ASN A 144 -6.89 -3.55 -1.52
CA ASN A 144 -5.59 -2.96 -1.19
C ASN A 144 -4.67 -2.90 -2.42
N THR A 145 -4.63 -3.96 -3.22
CA THR A 145 -3.85 -4.01 -4.47
C THR A 145 -4.35 -2.98 -5.48
N ALA A 146 -5.66 -2.87 -5.67
CA ALA A 146 -6.27 -1.93 -6.61
C ALA A 146 -5.90 -0.47 -6.30
N PHE A 147 -5.84 -0.10 -5.03
CA PHE A 147 -5.50 1.25 -4.59
C PHE A 147 -4.05 1.39 -4.09
N SER A 148 -3.18 0.46 -4.40
CA SER A 148 -1.76 0.57 -4.08
C SER A 148 -1.13 1.71 -4.87
N ASN A 149 -0.71 2.76 -4.17
CA ASN A 149 -0.11 3.94 -4.79
C ASN A 149 1.40 3.94 -4.61
N GLU A 150 1.84 3.79 -3.38
CA GLU A 150 3.25 3.83 -3.04
C GLU A 150 3.57 2.82 -1.93
N GLY A 151 4.84 2.52 -1.78
CA GLY A 151 5.34 1.60 -0.76
C GLY A 151 6.85 1.71 -0.63
N ALA A 152 7.41 1.02 0.34
CA ALA A 152 8.85 0.89 0.47
C ALA A 152 9.33 -0.39 -0.24
N TYR A 153 10.33 -0.24 -1.09
CA TYR A 153 11.13 -1.33 -1.60
C TYR A 153 12.41 -1.46 -0.77
N ILE A 154 12.62 -2.62 -0.18
CA ILE A 154 13.79 -2.91 0.64
C ILE A 154 14.53 -4.09 0.00
N HIS A 155 15.78 -3.87 -0.36
CA HIS A 155 16.66 -4.90 -0.90
C HIS A 155 17.92 -5.02 -0.06
N ILE A 156 18.11 -6.17 0.56
CA ILE A 156 19.31 -6.48 1.35
C ILE A 156 20.26 -7.26 0.46
N THR A 157 21.47 -6.73 0.26
CA THR A 157 22.47 -7.40 -0.56
C THR A 157 23.06 -8.63 0.15
N LYS A 158 23.41 -9.64 -0.60
CA LYS A 158 24.00 -10.88 -0.06
C LYS A 158 25.23 -10.57 0.81
N ASN A 159 25.31 -11.21 1.97
CA ASN A 159 26.39 -11.08 2.97
C ASN A 159 26.44 -9.75 3.76
N LYS A 160 25.31 -9.04 3.89
CA LYS A 160 25.18 -7.82 4.69
C LYS A 160 24.12 -8.00 5.80
N LEU A 161 24.28 -9.02 6.62
CA LEU A 161 23.59 -9.19 7.91
C LEU A 161 24.60 -9.08 9.02
#